data_a330a98effffb709849747193b26a488
#
_entry.id   a330a98effffb709849747193b26a488
#
_cell.length_a   1.000
_cell.length_b   1.000
_cell.length_c   1.000
_cell.angle_alpha   90.00
_cell.angle_beta   90.00
_cell.angle_gamma   90.00
#
_symmetry.space_group_name_H-M   'P 1'
#
loop_
_entity.id
_entity.type
_entity.pdbx_description
1 polymer ?
#
loop_
_entity_poly.entity_id
_entity_poly.type
_entity_poly.pdbx_seq_one_letter_code
_entity_poly.pdbx_strand_id
1 'polypeptide(L)'
;DGRVRTEQVDLGQFLNRGSRLAKLYAIDAAEVRLPIKDDELAFLNISLRDGSAWQKRPSVSLSAEFAGAVHRWSGEIVRTEGELDPKTRMIQLVASVADPYREGTTPLPVGLFVDAVITGGVQSNIVRLPRVAMVSPSEVYIVDSSDRLVRRTVTVLRSQGDFVYINDGLLAGDRVCLSRLATAMPGMKVRVESTEGVS
;
A
#
# COMPACT_ATOMS: atom_id res chain seq x y z
N ASP A 1 -18.06 -11.90 23.81
CA ASP A 1 -17.91 -13.37 23.62
C ASP A 1 -16.46 -13.68 23.26
N GLY A 2 -15.99 -14.92 23.56
CA GLY A 2 -14.62 -15.33 23.30
C GLY A 2 -14.50 -16.85 23.12
N ARG A 3 -13.36 -17.27 22.56
CA ARG A 3 -12.99 -18.69 22.45
C ARG A 3 -11.79 -19.00 23.33
N VAL A 4 -11.79 -20.19 23.93
CA VAL A 4 -10.64 -20.71 24.68
C VAL A 4 -9.55 -21.10 23.68
N ARG A 5 -8.35 -20.53 23.83
CA ARG A 5 -7.19 -20.86 23.01
C ARG A 5 -6.40 -22.03 23.60
N THR A 6 -6.25 -22.02 24.92
CA THR A 6 -5.44 -23.01 25.63
C THR A 6 -6.00 -23.15 27.03
N GLU A 7 -6.20 -24.38 27.47
CA GLU A 7 -6.45 -24.73 28.86
C GLU A 7 -5.11 -25.05 29.53
N GLN A 8 -4.95 -24.62 30.77
CA GLN A 8 -3.71 -24.78 31.53
C GLN A 8 -3.91 -25.53 32.84
N VAL A 9 -5.07 -26.21 32.95
CA VAL A 9 -5.47 -26.93 34.16
C VAL A 9 -6.18 -28.21 33.81
N ASP A 10 -6.00 -29.24 34.62
CA ASP A 10 -6.64 -30.51 34.49
C ASP A 10 -7.62 -30.79 35.64
N LEU A 11 -8.56 -31.70 35.41
CA LEU A 11 -9.50 -32.12 36.43
C LEU A 11 -8.77 -32.77 37.61
N GLY A 12 -9.06 -32.29 38.83
CA GLY A 12 -8.43 -32.77 40.06
C GLY A 12 -7.12 -32.06 40.42
N GLN A 13 -6.66 -31.12 39.62
CA GLN A 13 -5.47 -30.31 39.91
C GLN A 13 -5.76 -29.29 41.02
N PHE A 14 -4.87 -29.24 42.02
CA PHE A 14 -4.92 -28.19 43.04
C PHE A 14 -4.48 -26.85 42.49
N LEU A 15 -5.29 -25.80 42.69
CA LEU A 15 -5.01 -24.46 42.16
C LEU A 15 -4.83 -23.46 43.30
N ASN A 16 -3.79 -22.68 43.22
CA ASN A 16 -3.56 -21.53 44.08
C ASN A 16 -4.31 -20.31 43.59
N ARG A 17 -4.61 -19.39 44.48
CA ARG A 17 -5.19 -18.08 44.12
C ARG A 17 -4.21 -17.35 43.17
N GLY A 18 -4.71 -16.96 41.96
CA GLY A 18 -3.90 -16.33 40.93
C GLY A 18 -3.32 -17.28 39.87
N SER A 19 -3.58 -18.61 39.97
CA SER A 19 -3.21 -19.54 38.91
C SER A 19 -3.94 -19.22 37.60
N ARG A 20 -3.24 -19.32 36.50
CA ARG A 20 -3.83 -19.15 35.14
C ARG A 20 -4.59 -20.42 34.78
N LEU A 21 -5.87 -20.29 34.48
CA LEU A 21 -6.73 -21.42 34.13
C LEU A 21 -6.80 -21.66 32.63
N ALA A 22 -6.95 -20.59 31.86
CA ALA A 22 -7.09 -20.65 30.41
C ALA A 22 -6.64 -19.34 29.76
N LYS A 23 -6.39 -19.38 28.47
CA LYS A 23 -6.19 -18.22 27.62
C LYS A 23 -7.36 -18.09 26.66
N LEU A 24 -8.07 -16.97 26.74
CA LEU A 24 -9.19 -16.66 25.87
C LEU A 24 -8.79 -15.58 24.87
N TYR A 25 -9.42 -15.57 23.70
CA TYR A 25 -9.34 -14.48 22.73
C TYR A 25 -10.74 -14.04 22.32
N ALA A 26 -10.87 -12.76 22.00
CA ALA A 26 -12.10 -12.17 21.49
C ALA A 26 -12.43 -12.71 20.09
N ILE A 27 -13.71 -12.78 19.73
CA ILE A 27 -14.18 -13.27 18.42
C ILE A 27 -14.98 -12.24 17.66
N ASP A 28 -15.18 -11.06 18.23
CA ASP A 28 -15.89 -9.91 17.67
C ASP A 28 -15.05 -9.14 16.63
N ALA A 29 -13.73 -9.14 16.79
CA ALA A 29 -12.83 -8.56 15.81
C ALA A 29 -11.49 -9.29 15.79
N ALA A 30 -10.85 -9.31 14.62
CA ALA A 30 -9.46 -9.74 14.44
C ALA A 30 -8.59 -8.54 14.06
N GLU A 31 -7.45 -8.40 14.72
CA GLU A 31 -6.46 -7.41 14.35
C GLU A 31 -5.31 -8.03 13.58
N VAL A 32 -4.93 -7.39 12.48
CA VAL A 32 -3.82 -7.78 11.61
C VAL A 32 -2.79 -6.66 11.57
N ARG A 33 -1.54 -6.98 11.92
CA ARG A 33 -0.42 -6.05 11.80
C ARG A 33 0.16 -6.08 10.41
N LEU A 34 0.21 -4.91 9.78
CA LEU A 34 0.65 -4.71 8.40
C LEU A 34 1.87 -3.80 8.41
N PRO A 35 3.08 -4.36 8.19
CA PRO A 35 4.28 -3.55 8.06
C PRO A 35 4.25 -2.83 6.71
N ILE A 36 4.33 -1.50 6.72
CA ILE A 36 4.46 -0.67 5.52
C ILE A 36 5.68 0.24 5.63
N LYS A 37 6.23 0.63 4.49
CA LYS A 37 7.34 1.56 4.43
C LYS A 37 6.88 2.98 4.73
N ASP A 38 7.77 3.80 5.28
CA ASP A 38 7.50 5.20 5.63
C ASP A 38 7.07 6.05 4.43
N ASP A 39 7.61 5.80 3.24
CA ASP A 39 7.26 6.48 2.00
C ASP A 39 5.83 6.14 1.50
N GLU A 40 5.33 4.95 1.79
CA GLU A 40 3.97 4.54 1.44
C GLU A 40 2.89 5.19 2.31
N LEU A 41 3.24 5.63 3.52
CA LEU A 41 2.30 6.33 4.42
C LEU A 41 1.74 7.62 3.81
N ALA A 42 2.53 8.32 3.01
CA ALA A 42 2.11 9.56 2.35
C ALA A 42 0.88 9.37 1.46
N PHE A 43 0.64 8.16 0.96
CA PHE A 43 -0.52 7.84 0.10
C PHE A 43 -1.79 7.51 0.86
N LEU A 44 -1.69 7.28 2.17
CA LEU A 44 -2.83 6.82 2.96
C LEU A 44 -3.63 7.96 3.61
N ASN A 45 -3.12 9.20 3.58
CA ASN A 45 -3.72 10.38 4.24
C ASN A 45 -4.03 10.14 5.72
N ILE A 46 -3.18 9.37 6.40
CA ILE A 46 -3.32 9.05 7.82
C ILE A 46 -2.36 9.90 8.66
N SER A 47 -2.85 10.36 9.81
CA SER A 47 -2.01 11.02 10.81
C SER A 47 -1.32 9.96 11.68
N LEU A 48 -0.01 10.12 11.90
CA LEU A 48 0.74 9.25 12.82
C LEU A 48 0.43 9.53 14.30
N ARG A 49 -0.27 10.63 14.61
CA ARG A 49 -0.47 11.08 15.98
C ARG A 49 -1.54 10.29 16.73
N ASP A 50 -2.66 9.98 16.09
CA ASP A 50 -3.75 9.25 16.74
C ASP A 50 -4.75 8.77 15.67
N GLY A 51 -5.08 7.48 15.69
CA GLY A 51 -6.08 6.90 14.80
C GLY A 51 -7.50 7.46 15.01
N SER A 52 -7.77 8.09 16.15
CA SER A 52 -9.06 8.73 16.44
C SER A 52 -9.29 10.02 15.65
N ALA A 53 -8.21 10.66 15.16
CA ALA A 53 -8.26 11.91 14.40
C ALA A 53 -8.45 11.70 12.89
N TRP A 54 -8.55 10.47 12.42
CA TRP A 54 -8.74 10.21 10.99
C TRP A 54 -10.17 10.50 10.55
N GLN A 55 -10.32 11.41 9.59
CA GLN A 55 -11.65 11.74 9.04
C GLN A 55 -12.30 10.54 8.35
N LYS A 56 -11.48 9.67 7.76
CA LYS A 56 -11.91 8.43 7.14
C LYS A 56 -10.81 7.38 7.34
N ARG A 57 -11.19 6.23 7.85
CA ARG A 57 -10.29 5.08 7.98
C ARG A 57 -10.04 4.47 6.60
N PRO A 58 -8.77 4.22 6.21
CA PRO A 58 -8.49 3.50 4.98
C PRO A 58 -9.07 2.09 5.02
N SER A 59 -9.74 1.68 3.97
CA SER A 59 -10.20 0.31 3.81
C SER A 59 -9.03 -0.60 3.43
N VAL A 60 -9.08 -1.84 3.89
CA VAL A 60 -8.10 -2.87 3.56
C VAL A 60 -8.81 -4.14 3.11
N SER A 61 -8.33 -4.71 2.02
CA SER A 61 -8.69 -6.05 1.58
C SER A 61 -7.57 -7.00 1.93
N LEU A 62 -7.87 -7.99 2.74
CA LEU A 62 -6.95 -9.06 3.12
C LEU A 62 -7.23 -10.28 2.25
N SER A 63 -6.20 -11.00 1.85
CA SER A 63 -6.34 -12.26 1.13
C SER A 63 -5.29 -13.27 1.58
N ALA A 64 -5.66 -14.54 1.58
CA ALA A 64 -4.74 -15.65 1.79
C ALA A 64 -5.19 -16.88 1.04
N GLU A 65 -4.24 -17.67 0.61
CA GLU A 65 -4.51 -19.03 0.16
C GLU A 65 -4.53 -19.97 1.38
N PHE A 66 -5.68 -20.56 1.61
CA PHE A 66 -5.92 -21.43 2.75
C PHE A 66 -6.85 -22.59 2.34
N ALA A 67 -6.52 -23.80 2.75
CA ALA A 67 -7.29 -25.01 2.41
C ALA A 67 -7.55 -25.21 0.90
N GLY A 68 -6.58 -24.81 0.05
CA GLY A 68 -6.66 -24.98 -1.40
C GLY A 68 -7.51 -23.94 -2.13
N ALA A 69 -7.95 -22.88 -1.45
CA ALA A 69 -8.71 -21.77 -2.04
C ALA A 69 -8.21 -20.41 -1.57
N VAL A 70 -8.40 -19.39 -2.41
CA VAL A 70 -8.11 -18.00 -2.05
C VAL A 70 -9.32 -17.41 -1.33
N HIS A 71 -9.11 -17.01 -0.10
CA HIS A 71 -10.12 -16.37 0.73
C HIS A 71 -9.82 -14.88 0.87
N ARG A 72 -10.87 -14.05 1.03
CA ARG A 72 -10.76 -12.61 1.18
C ARG A 72 -11.59 -12.12 2.35
N TRP A 73 -11.02 -11.13 3.06
CA TRP A 73 -11.69 -10.44 4.16
C TRP A 73 -11.53 -8.95 3.97
N SER A 74 -12.55 -8.20 4.36
CA SER A 74 -12.54 -6.74 4.34
C SER A 74 -12.37 -6.21 5.74
N GLY A 75 -11.56 -5.16 5.89
CA GLY A 75 -11.33 -4.51 7.16
C GLY A 75 -11.01 -3.03 6.96
N GLU A 76 -10.67 -2.37 8.05
CA GLU A 76 -10.27 -0.97 8.09
C GLU A 76 -8.97 -0.81 8.89
N ILE A 77 -8.13 0.14 8.49
CA ILE A 77 -6.97 0.53 9.29
C ILE A 77 -7.48 1.34 10.49
N VAL A 78 -7.22 0.87 11.70
CA VAL A 78 -7.76 1.47 12.93
C VAL A 78 -6.75 2.30 13.70
N ARG A 79 -5.45 1.99 13.57
CA ARG A 79 -4.37 2.73 14.21
C ARG A 79 -3.01 2.43 13.60
N THR A 80 -2.04 3.23 13.96
CA THR A 80 -0.60 2.96 13.79
C THR A 80 0.01 2.57 15.13
N GLU A 81 1.03 1.73 15.15
CA GLU A 81 1.77 1.43 16.39
C GLU A 81 2.88 2.47 16.65
N GLY A 82 2.94 3.58 15.90
CA GLY A 82 3.73 4.78 16.22
C GLY A 82 5.25 4.61 16.27
N GLU A 83 5.77 3.40 16.24
CA GLU A 83 7.20 3.11 16.27
C GLU A 83 7.70 2.75 14.88
N LEU A 84 8.70 3.50 14.41
CA LEU A 84 9.41 3.21 13.18
C LEU A 84 10.57 2.25 13.49
N ASP A 85 10.59 1.08 12.89
CA ASP A 85 11.75 0.19 12.96
C ASP A 85 12.94 0.84 12.23
N PRO A 86 14.03 1.18 12.94
CA PRO A 86 15.15 1.92 12.35
C PRO A 86 15.95 1.12 11.32
N LYS A 87 15.84 -0.21 11.30
CA LYS A 87 16.55 -1.06 10.36
C LYS A 87 15.79 -1.26 9.07
N THR A 88 14.49 -1.48 9.16
CA THR A 88 13.63 -1.76 8.00
C THR A 88 12.92 -0.51 7.48
N ARG A 89 12.86 0.57 8.27
CA ARG A 89 12.08 1.79 8.02
C ARG A 89 10.60 1.49 7.78
N MET A 90 10.09 0.48 8.50
CA MET A 90 8.68 0.10 8.44
C MET A 90 7.94 0.59 9.67
N ILE A 91 6.71 0.98 9.46
CA ILE A 91 5.72 1.31 10.50
C ILE A 91 4.65 0.24 10.48
N GLN A 92 4.20 -0.16 11.66
CA GLN A 92 3.11 -1.12 11.79
C GLN A 92 1.77 -0.40 11.75
N LEU A 93 0.97 -0.70 10.74
CA LEU A 93 -0.45 -0.38 10.72
C LEU A 93 -1.23 -1.55 11.32
N VAL A 94 -2.32 -1.24 12.00
CA VAL A 94 -3.24 -2.26 12.52
C VAL A 94 -4.54 -2.17 11.76
N ALA A 95 -4.86 -3.25 11.05
CA ALA A 95 -6.15 -3.45 10.42
C ALA A 95 -7.08 -4.20 11.36
N SER A 96 -8.35 -3.83 11.41
CA SER A 96 -9.40 -4.55 12.13
C SER A 96 -10.40 -5.14 11.14
N VAL A 97 -10.65 -6.44 11.29
CA VAL A 97 -11.70 -7.17 10.58
C VAL A 97 -12.80 -7.46 11.58
N ALA A 98 -13.99 -6.94 11.35
CA ALA A 98 -15.16 -7.20 12.18
C ALA A 98 -15.72 -8.60 11.90
N ASP A 99 -16.25 -9.24 12.92
CA ASP A 99 -16.92 -10.56 12.85
C ASP A 99 -16.11 -11.60 12.05
N PRO A 100 -14.82 -11.85 12.37
CA PRO A 100 -13.94 -12.71 11.57
C PRO A 100 -14.38 -14.18 11.56
N TYR A 101 -15.38 -14.54 12.36
CA TYR A 101 -15.95 -15.88 12.48
C TYR A 101 -17.44 -15.91 12.13
N ARG A 102 -17.93 -14.94 11.37
CA ARG A 102 -19.34 -14.86 10.98
C ARG A 102 -19.77 -16.10 10.21
N GLU A 103 -20.95 -16.62 10.52
CA GLU A 103 -21.54 -17.76 9.82
C GLU A 103 -21.71 -17.44 8.32
N GLY A 104 -21.43 -18.44 7.48
CA GLY A 104 -21.48 -18.32 6.02
C GLY A 104 -20.25 -17.66 5.38
N THR A 105 -19.25 -17.27 6.17
CA THR A 105 -17.96 -16.77 5.65
C THR A 105 -16.82 -17.66 6.11
N THR A 106 -15.71 -17.67 5.36
CA THR A 106 -14.51 -18.35 5.81
C THR A 106 -13.93 -17.63 7.04
N PRO A 107 -13.73 -18.33 8.16
CA PRO A 107 -13.11 -17.74 9.34
C PRO A 107 -11.71 -17.19 9.03
N LEU A 108 -11.30 -16.11 9.69
CA LEU A 108 -9.93 -15.62 9.67
C LEU A 108 -9.16 -16.23 10.87
N PRO A 109 -8.37 -17.30 10.68
CA PRO A 109 -7.68 -17.96 11.79
C PRO A 109 -6.57 -17.08 12.36
N VAL A 110 -6.40 -17.14 13.67
CA VAL A 110 -5.27 -16.50 14.35
C VAL A 110 -3.96 -17.16 13.92
N GLY A 111 -3.02 -16.35 13.44
CA GLY A 111 -1.70 -16.82 12.99
C GLY A 111 -1.61 -17.10 11.49
N LEU A 112 -2.68 -16.85 10.73
CA LEU A 112 -2.63 -16.90 9.26
C LEU A 112 -1.85 -15.70 8.72
N PHE A 113 -0.93 -15.96 7.79
CA PHE A 113 -0.29 -14.92 6.98
C PHE A 113 -1.24 -14.47 5.88
N VAL A 114 -1.37 -13.18 5.70
CA VAL A 114 -2.27 -12.58 4.71
C VAL A 114 -1.55 -11.54 3.88
N ASP A 115 -1.93 -11.46 2.61
CA ASP A 115 -1.61 -10.33 1.75
C ASP A 115 -2.64 -9.23 1.98
N ALA A 116 -2.20 -7.97 2.01
CA ALA A 116 -3.06 -6.83 2.27
C ALA A 116 -2.97 -5.80 1.14
N VAL A 117 -4.13 -5.36 0.67
CA VAL A 117 -4.26 -4.23 -0.24
C VAL A 117 -4.98 -3.11 0.49
N ILE A 118 -4.27 -2.03 0.80
CA ILE A 118 -4.82 -0.86 1.48
C ILE A 118 -5.23 0.16 0.43
N THR A 119 -6.47 0.64 0.51
CA THR A 119 -6.96 1.71 -0.38
C THR A 119 -6.47 3.05 0.12
N GLY A 120 -5.58 3.67 -0.66
CA GLY A 120 -5.05 5.00 -0.38
C GLY A 120 -5.99 6.14 -0.74
N GLY A 121 -5.51 7.37 -0.55
CA GLY A 121 -6.19 8.57 -1.00
C GLY A 121 -6.18 8.71 -2.53
N VAL A 122 -7.22 9.34 -3.07
CA VAL A 122 -7.23 9.70 -4.49
C VAL A 122 -6.28 10.87 -4.71
N GLN A 123 -5.33 10.69 -5.60
CA GLN A 123 -4.41 11.73 -6.04
C GLN A 123 -4.91 12.26 -7.40
N SER A 124 -5.04 13.58 -7.51
CA SER A 124 -5.36 14.26 -8.76
C SER A 124 -4.08 14.72 -9.49
N ASN A 125 -4.21 15.00 -10.78
CA ASN A 125 -3.11 15.51 -11.61
C ASN A 125 -1.91 14.57 -11.70
N ILE A 126 -2.17 13.26 -11.79
CA ILE A 126 -1.13 12.27 -11.95
C ILE A 126 -0.98 11.90 -13.42
N VAL A 127 0.25 11.97 -13.91
CA VAL A 127 0.63 11.46 -15.24
C VAL A 127 1.32 10.11 -15.06
N ARG A 128 0.78 9.07 -15.69
CA ARG A 128 1.38 7.75 -15.73
C ARG A 128 2.23 7.60 -16.99
N LEU A 129 3.51 7.38 -16.83
CA LEU A 129 4.44 7.15 -17.95
C LEU A 129 5.08 5.77 -17.83
N PRO A 130 5.38 5.12 -18.98
CA PRO A 130 6.27 3.96 -18.98
C PRO A 130 7.65 4.37 -18.42
N ARG A 131 8.27 3.49 -17.64
CA ARG A 131 9.60 3.75 -17.04
C ARG A 131 10.67 4.07 -18.09
N VAL A 132 10.51 3.57 -19.32
CA VAL A 132 11.44 3.86 -20.43
C VAL A 132 11.48 5.34 -20.83
N ALA A 133 10.44 6.12 -20.50
CA ALA A 133 10.40 7.56 -20.75
C ALA A 133 11.32 8.35 -19.82
N MET A 134 11.76 7.77 -18.70
CA MET A 134 12.65 8.41 -17.74
C MET A 134 14.08 8.43 -18.26
N VAL A 135 14.67 9.61 -18.29
CA VAL A 135 16.09 9.82 -18.67
C VAL A 135 16.99 9.68 -17.44
N SER A 136 16.49 10.17 -16.32
CA SER A 136 17.11 10.08 -15.01
C SER A 136 16.01 9.89 -13.95
N PRO A 137 16.32 9.69 -12.66
CA PRO A 137 15.29 9.52 -11.62
C PRO A 137 14.25 10.64 -11.54
N SER A 138 14.56 11.84 -12.05
CA SER A 138 13.67 13.02 -11.98
C SER A 138 13.58 13.80 -13.30
N GLU A 139 13.90 13.20 -14.44
CA GLU A 139 13.88 13.91 -15.71
C GLU A 139 13.30 13.05 -16.84
N VAL A 140 12.59 13.72 -17.74
CA VAL A 140 12.08 13.19 -19.00
C VAL A 140 12.51 14.11 -20.15
N TYR A 141 12.44 13.60 -21.39
CA TYR A 141 12.45 14.46 -22.56
C TYR A 141 11.03 14.76 -23.01
N ILE A 142 10.76 16.03 -23.27
CA ILE A 142 9.57 16.51 -23.98
C ILE A 142 9.97 17.00 -25.37
N VAL A 143 9.05 16.95 -26.31
CA VAL A 143 9.22 17.49 -27.67
C VAL A 143 8.49 18.84 -27.73
N ASP A 144 9.22 19.91 -28.00
CA ASP A 144 8.67 21.24 -28.11
C ASP A 144 7.90 21.50 -29.42
N SER A 145 7.37 22.71 -29.61
CA SER A 145 6.65 23.08 -30.82
C SER A 145 7.50 23.14 -32.09
N SER A 146 8.83 23.13 -31.95
CA SER A 146 9.82 23.12 -33.06
C SER A 146 10.37 21.70 -33.32
N ASP A 147 9.76 20.68 -32.73
CA ASP A 147 10.18 19.29 -32.78
C ASP A 147 11.59 19.06 -32.25
N ARG A 148 11.95 19.78 -31.19
CA ARG A 148 13.22 19.60 -30.50
C ARG A 148 13.05 18.99 -29.13
N LEU A 149 14.01 18.15 -28.72
CA LEU A 149 14.07 17.57 -27.39
C LEU A 149 14.44 18.61 -26.36
N VAL A 150 13.61 18.74 -25.35
CA VAL A 150 13.85 19.59 -24.18
C VAL A 150 13.83 18.69 -22.95
N ARG A 151 14.85 18.81 -22.09
CA ARG A 151 14.90 18.13 -20.82
C ARG A 151 13.96 18.82 -19.84
N ARG A 152 13.10 18.05 -19.20
CA ARG A 152 12.12 18.53 -18.24
C ARG A 152 12.31 17.80 -16.92
N THR A 153 12.48 18.57 -15.84
CA THR A 153 12.49 18.04 -14.48
C THR A 153 11.06 17.72 -14.05
N VAL A 154 10.88 16.57 -13.44
CA VAL A 154 9.58 16.06 -12.97
C VAL A 154 9.70 15.56 -11.55
N THR A 155 8.60 15.63 -10.81
CA THR A 155 8.50 15.03 -9.48
C THR A 155 7.82 13.67 -9.59
N VAL A 156 8.58 12.61 -9.29
CA VAL A 156 8.08 11.25 -9.30
C VAL A 156 7.41 10.98 -7.96
N LEU A 157 6.12 10.69 -8.00
CA LEU A 157 5.33 10.31 -6.84
C LEU A 157 5.67 8.88 -6.41
N ARG A 158 5.67 7.94 -7.36
CA ARG A 158 6.06 6.54 -7.13
C ARG A 158 6.39 5.82 -8.43
N SER A 159 7.05 4.67 -8.30
CA SER A 159 7.26 3.73 -9.40
C SER A 159 6.59 2.40 -9.06
N GLN A 160 5.85 1.84 -10.01
CA GLN A 160 5.17 0.56 -9.82
C GLN A 160 5.24 -0.28 -11.11
N GLY A 161 5.88 -1.43 -11.03
CA GLY A 161 6.14 -2.26 -12.22
C GLY A 161 6.89 -1.48 -13.28
N ASP A 162 6.36 -1.48 -14.51
CA ASP A 162 6.93 -0.81 -15.68
C ASP A 162 6.51 0.66 -15.82
N PHE A 163 5.82 1.21 -14.82
CA PHE A 163 5.30 2.58 -14.87
C PHE A 163 5.87 3.45 -13.75
N VAL A 164 5.96 4.75 -14.05
CA VAL A 164 6.21 5.84 -13.10
C VAL A 164 5.00 6.76 -13.07
N TYR A 165 4.66 7.22 -11.88
CA TYR A 165 3.58 8.16 -11.62
C TYR A 165 4.19 9.50 -11.22
N ILE A 166 3.90 10.52 -12.01
CA ILE A 166 4.44 11.87 -11.89
C ILE A 166 3.33 12.79 -11.42
N ASN A 167 3.58 13.57 -10.39
CA ASN A 167 2.61 14.51 -9.83
C ASN A 167 2.92 15.96 -10.13
N ASP A 168 4.11 16.28 -10.65
CA ASP A 168 4.48 17.64 -11.00
C ASP A 168 5.57 17.67 -12.09
N GLY A 169 5.64 18.80 -12.82
CA GLY A 169 6.64 19.03 -13.87
C GLY A 169 6.14 18.78 -15.30
N LEU A 170 4.97 18.17 -15.49
CA LEU A 170 4.33 17.97 -16.79
C LEU A 170 3.00 18.73 -16.86
N LEU A 171 2.71 19.26 -18.02
CA LEU A 171 1.47 19.97 -18.32
C LEU A 171 0.62 19.16 -19.31
N ALA A 172 -0.69 19.40 -19.27
CA ALA A 172 -1.59 18.82 -20.26
C ALA A 172 -1.18 19.30 -21.67
N GLY A 173 -1.00 18.34 -22.58
CA GLY A 173 -0.52 18.61 -23.94
C GLY A 173 0.99 18.50 -24.14
N ASP A 174 1.79 18.31 -23.10
CA ASP A 174 3.21 18.01 -23.24
C ASP A 174 3.41 16.69 -24.01
N ARG A 175 4.27 16.71 -25.04
CA ARG A 175 4.63 15.53 -25.83
C ARG A 175 5.86 14.87 -25.22
N VAL A 176 5.68 13.82 -24.46
CA VAL A 176 6.78 13.11 -23.79
C VAL A 176 7.39 12.08 -24.74
N CYS A 177 8.72 12.06 -24.84
CA CYS A 177 9.45 11.09 -25.62
C CYS A 177 9.46 9.71 -24.90
N LEU A 178 8.85 8.70 -25.48
CA LEU A 178 8.81 7.33 -24.95
C LEU A 178 9.92 6.44 -25.51
N SER A 179 10.62 6.89 -26.56
CA SER A 179 11.68 6.11 -27.21
C SER A 179 13.01 6.25 -26.47
N ARG A 180 13.71 5.11 -26.30
CA ARG A 180 15.11 5.15 -25.83
C ARG A 180 16.00 5.67 -26.97
N LEU A 181 16.46 6.90 -26.83
CA LEU A 181 17.40 7.49 -27.77
C LEU A 181 18.82 7.27 -27.24
N ALA A 182 19.64 6.52 -27.98
CA ALA A 182 21.02 6.18 -27.57
C ALA A 182 21.92 7.43 -27.42
N THR A 183 21.63 8.51 -28.15
CA THR A 183 22.39 9.77 -28.17
C THR A 183 21.47 10.98 -28.11
N ALA A 184 20.54 10.98 -27.15
CA ALA A 184 19.67 12.15 -26.97
C ALA A 184 20.44 13.33 -26.36
N MET A 185 20.39 14.47 -27.04
CA MET A 185 20.93 15.74 -26.54
C MET A 185 19.82 16.79 -26.50
N PRO A 186 19.78 17.66 -25.48
CA PRO A 186 18.87 18.79 -25.46
C PRO A 186 19.04 19.64 -26.72
N GLY A 187 17.92 20.06 -27.34
CA GLY A 187 17.92 20.85 -28.60
C GLY A 187 17.97 19.99 -29.87
N MET A 188 18.19 18.68 -29.78
CA MET A 188 18.20 17.79 -30.94
C MET A 188 16.82 17.76 -31.60
N LYS A 189 16.78 17.95 -32.92
CA LYS A 189 15.55 17.83 -33.71
C LYS A 189 15.17 16.37 -33.87
N VAL A 190 13.92 16.03 -33.60
CA VAL A 190 13.37 14.68 -33.68
C VAL A 190 12.22 14.63 -34.68
N ARG A 191 11.98 13.45 -35.21
CA ARG A 191 10.78 13.15 -36.01
C ARG A 191 9.79 12.41 -35.12
N VAL A 192 8.59 12.96 -35.00
CA VAL A 192 7.49 12.29 -34.28
C VAL A 192 6.82 11.31 -35.21
N GLU A 193 6.86 10.03 -34.88
CA GLU A 193 6.28 8.97 -35.70
C GLU A 193 4.85 8.61 -35.29
N SER A 194 4.55 8.65 -33.99
CA SER A 194 3.21 8.41 -33.47
C SER A 194 3.00 9.16 -32.17
N THR A 195 1.75 9.49 -31.88
CA THR A 195 1.35 10.07 -30.59
C THR A 195 0.34 9.15 -29.96
N GLU A 196 0.73 8.46 -28.90
CA GLU A 196 -0.23 7.73 -28.06
C GLU A 196 -0.77 8.66 -26.99
N GLY A 197 -2.10 8.78 -26.90
CA GLY A 197 -2.74 9.49 -25.81
C GLY A 197 -2.65 8.67 -24.53
N VAL A 198 -1.99 9.22 -23.51
CA VAL A 198 -1.99 8.64 -22.18
C VAL A 198 -3.22 9.16 -21.44
N SER A 199 -4.14 8.25 -21.14
CA SER A 199 -5.34 8.53 -20.32
C SER A 199 -5.04 8.30 -18.85
#